data_ff8cf77acd5e2802b42a7877a6145d15
#
_entry.id   ff8cf77acd5e2802b42a7877a6145d15
#
_cell.length_a   1.000
_cell.length_b   1.000
_cell.length_c   1.000
_cell.angle_alpha   90.00
_cell.angle_beta   90.00
_cell.angle_gamma   90.00
#
_symmetry.space_group_name_H-M   'P 1'
#
loop_
_entity.id
_entity.type
_entity.pdbx_description
1 polymer ?
#
loop_
_entity_poly.entity_id
_entity_poly.type
_entity_poly.pdbx_seq_one_letter_code
_entity_poly.pdbx_strand_id
1 'polypeptide(L)'
;IGGGIYTISPRNSGKYLDAENGGTTNGTNVIQYENNGALNQRWYIKDAGDGSYNIVSNSGLYITADGSVESGTNLKLYEGNGATQQRFQFVKAEEHSFDEAAQTGWKVENGQYYWYDNGVMARDKEVYDPDSDEWHWFDADGTMARDKDVFIPTNAERTEGKWVRYDANGYMVKGEDYRYGGWYWLDLTTGEMYKGFTNIQEQGNPDGKWVYYDTITGQMHHGESCIDGNWYYFDDYTGKMVHGEYQRNGNWYYYDSVTG
;
A
#
# COMPACT_ATOMS: atom_id res chain seq x y z
N ILE A 1 12.55 18.11 -32.37
CA ILE A 1 13.45 18.24 -31.21
C ILE A 1 14.77 18.77 -31.77
N GLY A 2 15.22 19.89 -31.35
CA GLY A 2 16.49 20.46 -31.85
C GLY A 2 16.96 21.63 -31.01
N GLY A 3 18.24 21.66 -30.66
CA GLY A 3 19.01 22.84 -30.25
C GLY A 3 18.75 23.38 -28.83
N GLY A 4 18.04 22.72 -27.97
CA GLY A 4 17.72 23.18 -26.61
C GLY A 4 18.45 22.42 -25.51
N ILE A 5 18.40 22.97 -24.30
CA ILE A 5 18.77 22.32 -23.06
C ILE A 5 17.50 21.70 -22.44
N TYR A 6 17.59 20.42 -22.07
CA TYR A 6 16.46 19.66 -21.58
C TYR A 6 16.76 19.12 -20.19
N THR A 7 15.73 18.93 -19.39
CA THR A 7 15.70 18.00 -18.28
C THR A 7 14.92 16.77 -18.72
N ILE A 8 15.34 15.59 -18.30
CA ILE A 8 14.69 14.31 -18.63
C ILE A 8 14.22 13.70 -17.31
N SER A 9 12.92 13.47 -17.21
CA SER A 9 12.32 12.88 -16.01
C SER A 9 11.59 11.59 -16.38
N PRO A 10 11.91 10.47 -15.72
CA PRO A 10 11.09 9.27 -15.79
C PRO A 10 9.71 9.53 -15.21
N ARG A 11 8.68 9.14 -15.94
CA ARG A 11 7.29 9.46 -15.63
C ARG A 11 6.82 8.96 -14.25
N ASN A 12 7.35 7.82 -13.80
CA ASN A 12 6.89 7.12 -12.59
C ASN A 12 7.63 7.51 -11.31
N SER A 13 8.69 8.31 -11.36
CA SER A 13 9.53 8.57 -10.18
C SER A 13 9.55 10.04 -9.75
N GLY A 14 9.10 10.98 -10.62
CA GLY A 14 9.24 12.40 -10.39
C GLY A 14 10.69 12.90 -10.26
N LYS A 15 11.66 12.00 -10.42
CA LYS A 15 13.11 12.31 -10.37
C LYS A 15 13.60 12.78 -11.73
N TYR A 16 14.86 13.18 -11.77
CA TYR A 16 15.51 13.67 -12.98
C TYR A 16 16.70 12.80 -13.36
N LEU A 17 16.92 12.64 -14.66
CA LEU A 17 18.13 12.01 -15.15
C LEU A 17 19.33 12.86 -14.76
N ASP A 18 20.33 12.25 -14.14
CA ASP A 18 21.41 12.91 -13.42
C ASP A 18 22.76 12.24 -13.71
N ALA A 19 23.78 13.03 -14.02
CA ALA A 19 25.16 12.54 -14.02
C ALA A 19 25.64 12.45 -12.57
N GLU A 20 25.80 11.22 -12.09
CA GLU A 20 26.05 10.90 -10.68
C GLU A 20 27.17 11.77 -10.08
N ASN A 21 26.88 12.39 -8.92
CA ASN A 21 27.79 13.27 -8.18
C ASN A 21 28.34 14.46 -9.01
N GLY A 22 27.63 14.87 -10.06
CA GLY A 22 28.10 15.92 -10.98
C GLY A 22 29.30 15.51 -11.84
N GLY A 23 29.51 14.21 -12.04
CA GLY A 23 30.68 13.66 -12.75
C GLY A 23 30.79 14.15 -14.17
N THR A 24 32.01 14.44 -14.61
CA THR A 24 32.35 15.02 -15.92
C THR A 24 33.39 14.18 -16.66
N THR A 25 33.57 12.92 -16.26
CA THR A 25 34.57 12.00 -16.83
C THR A 25 33.92 10.76 -17.45
N ASN A 26 34.64 10.10 -18.34
CA ASN A 26 34.24 8.81 -18.89
C ASN A 26 33.96 7.78 -17.78
N GLY A 27 32.86 7.03 -17.91
CA GLY A 27 32.44 6.06 -16.92
C GLY A 27 31.55 6.60 -15.81
N THR A 28 31.27 7.90 -15.75
CA THR A 28 30.28 8.49 -14.81
C THR A 28 28.92 7.83 -15.02
N ASN A 29 28.30 7.30 -13.95
CA ASN A 29 26.96 6.73 -14.03
C ASN A 29 25.93 7.79 -14.37
N VAL A 30 24.87 7.35 -15.06
CA VAL A 30 23.65 8.15 -15.26
C VAL A 30 22.55 7.51 -14.40
N ILE A 31 22.06 8.28 -13.43
CA ILE A 31 21.12 7.83 -12.41
C ILE A 31 19.83 8.65 -12.43
N GLN A 32 18.87 8.29 -11.61
CA GLN A 32 17.71 9.13 -11.26
C GLN A 32 17.96 9.79 -9.91
N TYR A 33 17.82 11.10 -9.83
CA TYR A 33 18.03 11.86 -8.60
C TYR A 33 16.98 12.97 -8.43
N GLU A 34 16.79 13.44 -7.20
CA GLU A 34 15.89 14.54 -6.90
C GLU A 34 16.27 15.79 -7.73
N ASN A 35 15.28 16.60 -8.08
CA ASN A 35 15.55 17.86 -8.78
C ASN A 35 16.37 18.80 -7.89
N ASN A 36 17.60 19.02 -8.27
CA ASN A 36 18.53 19.93 -7.58
C ASN A 36 18.84 21.19 -8.41
N GLY A 37 18.28 21.30 -9.62
CA GLY A 37 18.52 22.43 -10.55
C GLY A 37 19.94 22.52 -11.10
N ALA A 38 20.82 21.59 -10.78
CA ALA A 38 22.24 21.62 -11.16
C ALA A 38 22.48 21.27 -12.63
N LEU A 39 23.68 21.56 -13.10
CA LEU A 39 24.07 21.34 -14.50
C LEU A 39 24.17 19.86 -14.87
N ASN A 40 24.40 18.97 -13.91
CA ASN A 40 24.44 17.52 -14.11
C ASN A 40 23.06 16.90 -14.42
N GLN A 41 21.98 17.67 -14.32
CA GLN A 41 20.62 17.28 -14.73
C GLN A 41 20.19 17.96 -16.03
N ARG A 42 21.12 18.62 -16.73
CA ARG A 42 20.84 19.32 -18.00
C ARG A 42 21.50 18.60 -19.16
N TRP A 43 20.68 18.34 -20.19
CA TRP A 43 21.05 17.51 -21.32
C TRP A 43 20.81 18.26 -22.64
N TYR A 44 21.70 18.06 -23.57
CA TYR A 44 21.54 18.48 -24.95
C TYR A 44 21.10 17.30 -25.81
N ILE A 45 20.08 17.49 -26.63
CA ILE A 45 19.63 16.44 -27.56
C ILE A 45 20.12 16.89 -28.96
N LYS A 46 21.01 16.05 -29.53
CA LYS A 46 21.61 16.29 -30.86
C LYS A 46 21.11 15.25 -31.85
N ASP A 47 20.73 15.69 -33.04
CA ASP A 47 20.39 14.79 -34.13
C ASP A 47 21.65 14.01 -34.57
N ALA A 48 21.57 12.71 -34.69
CA ALA A 48 22.65 11.84 -35.16
C ALA A 48 22.61 11.58 -36.67
N GLY A 49 21.63 12.16 -37.40
CA GLY A 49 21.53 12.17 -38.87
C GLY A 49 20.87 10.92 -39.49
N ASP A 50 20.42 9.97 -38.69
CA ASP A 50 19.77 8.71 -39.15
C ASP A 50 18.38 8.49 -38.54
N GLY A 51 17.75 9.54 -38.01
CA GLY A 51 16.50 9.49 -37.29
C GLY A 51 16.68 9.12 -35.83
N SER A 52 17.91 8.94 -35.37
CA SER A 52 18.27 8.80 -33.96
C SER A 52 18.86 10.09 -33.39
N TYR A 53 19.03 10.11 -32.08
CA TYR A 53 19.53 11.27 -31.34
C TYR A 53 20.60 10.85 -30.35
N ASN A 54 21.54 11.75 -30.08
CA ASN A 54 22.47 11.63 -28.97
C ASN A 54 21.98 12.49 -27.80
N ILE A 55 22.12 12.00 -26.59
CA ILE A 55 21.86 12.74 -25.37
C ILE A 55 23.21 13.09 -24.74
N VAL A 56 23.51 14.37 -24.63
CA VAL A 56 24.84 14.86 -24.27
C VAL A 56 24.75 15.68 -22.98
N SER A 57 25.61 15.40 -22.02
CA SER A 57 25.71 16.12 -20.76
C SER A 57 26.25 17.53 -20.95
N ASN A 58 26.13 18.37 -19.91
CA ASN A 58 26.73 19.70 -19.90
C ASN A 58 28.27 19.67 -20.02
N SER A 59 28.92 18.57 -19.67
CA SER A 59 30.36 18.35 -19.84
C SER A 59 30.76 17.93 -21.25
N GLY A 60 29.80 17.75 -22.16
CA GLY A 60 30.05 17.31 -23.55
C GLY A 60 30.15 15.78 -23.72
N LEU A 61 29.98 15.00 -22.68
CA LEU A 61 29.96 13.54 -22.74
C LEU A 61 28.58 13.01 -23.11
N TYR A 62 28.57 11.92 -23.84
CA TYR A 62 27.39 11.27 -24.40
C TYR A 62 26.85 10.19 -23.47
N ILE A 63 25.56 10.14 -23.24
CA ILE A 63 24.94 8.95 -22.62
C ILE A 63 25.19 7.75 -23.50
N THR A 64 25.66 6.70 -22.90
CA THR A 64 26.11 5.45 -23.57
C THR A 64 25.56 4.26 -22.82
N ALA A 65 24.95 3.31 -23.51
CA ALA A 65 24.64 1.98 -22.96
C ALA A 65 25.96 1.24 -22.73
N ASP A 66 26.28 0.93 -21.45
CA ASP A 66 27.60 0.46 -21.05
C ASP A 66 27.86 -1.01 -21.47
N GLY A 67 28.60 -1.16 -22.55
CA GLY A 67 29.03 -2.46 -23.06
C GLY A 67 28.02 -3.23 -23.92
N SER A 68 26.73 -2.92 -23.89
CA SER A 68 25.66 -3.64 -24.60
C SER A 68 24.48 -2.72 -24.89
N VAL A 69 23.54 -3.18 -25.72
CA VAL A 69 22.24 -2.56 -25.97
C VAL A 69 21.09 -3.40 -25.45
N GLU A 70 21.37 -4.43 -24.67
CA GLU A 70 20.39 -5.34 -24.11
C GLU A 70 19.62 -4.71 -22.96
N SER A 71 18.43 -5.25 -22.68
CA SER A 71 17.58 -4.81 -21.59
C SER A 71 18.30 -4.93 -20.23
N GLY A 72 18.25 -3.89 -19.41
CA GLY A 72 18.94 -3.84 -18.10
C GLY A 72 20.39 -3.33 -18.16
N THR A 73 20.91 -3.00 -19.34
CA THR A 73 22.22 -2.37 -19.46
C THR A 73 22.24 -1.01 -18.78
N ASN A 74 23.26 -0.76 -17.97
CA ASN A 74 23.45 0.53 -17.30
C ASN A 74 23.81 1.64 -18.30
N LEU A 75 23.44 2.87 -17.97
CA LEU A 75 23.82 4.06 -18.74
C LEU A 75 24.98 4.78 -18.04
N LYS A 76 25.98 5.15 -18.82
CA LYS A 76 27.15 5.93 -18.37
C LYS A 76 27.49 7.03 -19.36
N LEU A 77 28.32 7.96 -18.93
CA LEU A 77 28.86 9.01 -19.77
C LEU A 77 30.19 8.58 -20.41
N TYR A 78 30.31 8.79 -21.72
CA TYR A 78 31.57 8.61 -22.46
C TYR A 78 31.74 9.66 -23.54
N GLU A 79 32.96 9.82 -24.03
CA GLU A 79 33.22 10.65 -25.21
C GLU A 79 32.40 10.19 -26.42
N GLY A 80 31.95 11.12 -27.23
CA GLY A 80 31.22 10.81 -28.45
C GLY A 80 32.13 10.09 -29.47
N ASN A 81 31.74 8.86 -29.88
CA ASN A 81 32.46 8.04 -30.81
C ASN A 81 31.62 7.54 -32.01
N GLY A 82 30.33 7.98 -32.06
CA GLY A 82 29.40 7.58 -33.12
C GLY A 82 28.86 6.17 -33.02
N ALA A 83 29.14 5.45 -31.92
CA ALA A 83 28.67 4.08 -31.71
C ALA A 83 27.17 3.99 -31.53
N THR A 84 26.58 2.85 -31.85
CA THR A 84 25.11 2.60 -31.69
C THR A 84 24.66 2.69 -30.27
N GLN A 85 25.52 2.39 -29.30
CA GLN A 85 25.24 2.53 -27.86
C GLN A 85 25.01 3.96 -27.40
N GLN A 86 25.33 4.97 -28.24
CA GLN A 86 25.14 6.38 -27.99
C GLN A 86 23.93 6.97 -28.75
N ARG A 87 23.16 6.13 -29.44
CA ARG A 87 22.04 6.55 -30.27
C ARG A 87 20.71 6.13 -29.64
N PHE A 88 19.81 7.08 -29.50
CA PHE A 88 18.50 6.92 -28.90
C PHE A 88 17.41 7.31 -29.89
N GLN A 89 16.32 6.58 -29.92
CA GLN A 89 15.13 6.96 -30.66
C GLN A 89 14.11 7.59 -29.71
N PHE A 90 13.53 8.71 -30.09
CA PHE A 90 12.39 9.29 -29.43
C PHE A 90 11.13 8.84 -30.16
N VAL A 91 10.38 7.95 -29.54
CA VAL A 91 9.08 7.49 -30.04
C VAL A 91 8.03 8.28 -29.27
N LYS A 92 7.07 8.86 -30.01
CA LYS A 92 5.92 9.49 -29.33
C LYS A 92 5.22 8.39 -28.53
N ALA A 93 5.20 8.51 -27.20
CA ALA A 93 4.37 7.65 -26.39
C ALA A 93 2.92 7.85 -26.82
N GLU A 94 2.16 6.78 -26.97
CA GLU A 94 0.72 6.87 -27.23
C GLU A 94 0.09 7.83 -26.21
N GLU A 95 -0.79 8.71 -26.68
CA GLU A 95 -1.37 9.78 -25.87
C GLU A 95 -2.16 9.21 -24.69
N HIS A 96 -1.49 9.03 -23.59
CA HIS A 96 -2.10 9.30 -22.31
C HIS A 96 -1.80 10.78 -22.04
N SER A 97 -2.84 11.59 -21.92
CA SER A 97 -2.77 13.04 -21.77
C SER A 97 -1.66 13.46 -20.80
N PHE A 98 -0.63 14.14 -21.32
CA PHE A 98 0.53 14.64 -20.55
C PHE A 98 0.22 15.97 -19.82
N ASP A 99 -1.01 16.48 -19.93
CA ASP A 99 -1.39 17.82 -19.45
C ASP A 99 -2.06 17.83 -18.07
N GLU A 100 -2.21 16.68 -17.42
CA GLU A 100 -2.53 16.68 -15.99
C GLU A 100 -1.24 16.45 -15.23
N ALA A 101 -0.87 17.38 -14.33
CA ALA A 101 0.07 17.13 -13.25
C ALA A 101 -0.27 15.75 -12.68
N ALA A 102 0.72 14.83 -12.65
CA ALA A 102 0.46 13.42 -12.36
C ALA A 102 -0.47 13.32 -11.15
N GLN A 103 -1.68 12.84 -11.37
CA GLN A 103 -2.76 12.88 -10.38
C GLN A 103 -2.25 12.27 -9.09
N THR A 104 -2.30 13.04 -8.02
CA THR A 104 -2.07 12.56 -6.66
C THR A 104 -3.35 12.84 -5.88
N GLY A 105 -3.81 11.86 -5.09
CA GLY A 105 -5.03 11.95 -4.33
C GLY A 105 -6.22 11.25 -4.99
N TRP A 106 -7.40 11.66 -4.58
CA TRP A 106 -8.66 11.04 -4.95
C TRP A 106 -9.06 11.26 -6.41
N LYS A 107 -9.58 10.19 -7.01
CA LYS A 107 -10.37 10.24 -8.26
C LYS A 107 -11.67 9.51 -8.07
N VAL A 108 -12.76 10.13 -8.51
CA VAL A 108 -14.09 9.49 -8.53
C VAL A 108 -14.50 9.26 -9.98
N GLU A 109 -14.82 8.03 -10.32
CA GLU A 109 -15.25 7.65 -11.66
C GLU A 109 -16.36 6.61 -11.59
N ASN A 110 -17.49 6.86 -12.24
CA ASN A 110 -18.68 6.00 -12.22
C ASN A 110 -19.16 5.63 -10.80
N GLY A 111 -19.01 6.54 -9.82
CA GLY A 111 -19.38 6.31 -8.44
C GLY A 111 -18.40 5.43 -7.64
N GLN A 112 -17.30 5.05 -8.24
CA GLN A 112 -16.19 4.35 -7.58
C GLN A 112 -15.10 5.33 -7.20
N TYR A 113 -14.38 5.04 -6.12
CA TYR A 113 -13.30 5.86 -5.59
C TYR A 113 -11.97 5.17 -5.83
N TYR A 114 -11.00 5.96 -6.30
CA TYR A 114 -9.64 5.53 -6.60
C TYR A 114 -8.66 6.51 -5.97
N TRP A 115 -7.48 6.02 -5.62
CA TRP A 115 -6.38 6.85 -5.18
C TRP A 115 -5.20 6.73 -6.14
N TYR A 116 -4.61 7.86 -6.42
CA TYR A 116 -3.41 7.94 -7.25
C TYR A 116 -2.27 8.56 -6.46
N ASP A 117 -1.06 8.09 -6.69
CA ASP A 117 0.18 8.68 -6.23
C ASP A 117 1.08 8.90 -7.45
N ASN A 118 1.33 10.18 -7.81
CA ASN A 118 2.09 10.57 -8.99
C ASN A 118 1.63 9.84 -10.27
N GLY A 119 0.33 9.75 -10.49
CA GLY A 119 -0.29 9.09 -11.65
C GLY A 119 -0.36 7.57 -11.56
N VAL A 120 0.13 6.96 -10.48
CA VAL A 120 0.04 5.52 -10.25
C VAL A 120 -1.15 5.21 -9.36
N MET A 121 -2.09 4.42 -9.87
CA MET A 121 -3.27 3.99 -9.12
C MET A 121 -2.88 3.04 -8.00
N ALA A 122 -3.38 3.30 -6.79
CA ALA A 122 -3.26 2.37 -5.67
C ALA A 122 -4.02 1.07 -5.96
N ARG A 123 -3.37 -0.06 -5.76
CA ARG A 123 -3.95 -1.39 -5.95
C ARG A 123 -3.42 -2.34 -4.91
N ASP A 124 -4.31 -3.16 -4.33
CA ASP A 124 -3.98 -4.20 -3.36
C ASP A 124 -3.10 -3.67 -2.20
N LYS A 125 -3.46 -2.48 -1.70
CA LYS A 125 -2.70 -1.79 -0.63
C LYS A 125 -3.55 -0.83 0.19
N GLU A 126 -3.07 -0.56 1.41
CA GLU A 126 -3.56 0.54 2.22
C GLU A 126 -2.96 1.87 1.79
N VAL A 127 -3.76 2.91 1.88
CA VAL A 127 -3.33 4.31 1.71
C VAL A 127 -3.89 5.14 2.86
N TYR A 128 -3.04 5.93 3.47
CA TYR A 128 -3.45 6.94 4.44
C TYR A 128 -3.84 8.22 3.72
N ASP A 129 -5.05 8.71 4.00
CA ASP A 129 -5.52 9.99 3.52
C ASP A 129 -5.36 11.06 4.63
N PRO A 130 -4.43 12.02 4.46
CA PRO A 130 -4.18 13.05 5.46
C PRO A 130 -5.34 14.05 5.62
N ASP A 131 -6.21 14.18 4.62
CA ASP A 131 -7.33 15.13 4.67
C ASP A 131 -8.47 14.62 5.56
N SER A 132 -8.70 13.31 5.57
CA SER A 132 -9.69 12.66 6.43
C SER A 132 -9.10 12.08 7.72
N ASP A 133 -7.77 12.00 7.86
CA ASP A 133 -7.04 11.31 8.94
C ASP A 133 -7.41 9.83 9.06
N GLU A 134 -7.66 9.17 7.89
CA GLU A 134 -8.17 7.81 7.83
C GLU A 134 -7.36 6.93 6.88
N TRP A 135 -7.42 5.61 7.12
CA TRP A 135 -6.83 4.60 6.27
C TRP A 135 -7.89 3.99 5.35
N HIS A 136 -7.54 3.84 4.08
CA HIS A 136 -8.37 3.23 3.04
C HIS A 136 -7.65 2.06 2.40
N TRP A 137 -8.38 1.02 2.04
CA TRP A 137 -7.85 -0.07 1.22
C TRP A 137 -8.31 0.09 -0.22
N PHE A 138 -7.41 -0.19 -1.15
CA PHE A 138 -7.72 -0.27 -2.58
C PHE A 138 -7.52 -1.69 -3.06
N ASP A 139 -8.57 -2.26 -3.65
CA ASP A 139 -8.58 -3.61 -4.18
C ASP A 139 -7.63 -3.78 -5.38
N ALA A 140 -7.43 -5.00 -5.85
CA ALA A 140 -6.57 -5.29 -6.99
C ALA A 140 -6.99 -4.61 -8.29
N ASP A 141 -8.27 -4.26 -8.43
CA ASP A 141 -8.78 -3.47 -9.55
C ASP A 141 -8.60 -1.95 -9.37
N GLY A 142 -8.16 -1.52 -8.19
CA GLY A 142 -7.94 -0.14 -7.80
C GLY A 142 -9.14 0.54 -7.16
N THR A 143 -10.28 -0.14 -6.99
CA THR A 143 -11.44 0.44 -6.32
C THR A 143 -11.26 0.47 -4.81
N MET A 144 -11.73 1.52 -4.14
CA MET A 144 -11.73 1.62 -2.68
C MET A 144 -12.64 0.57 -2.07
N ALA A 145 -12.13 -0.17 -1.09
CA ALA A 145 -12.91 -1.12 -0.30
C ALA A 145 -13.97 -0.39 0.53
N ARG A 146 -15.21 -0.83 0.42
CA ARG A 146 -16.34 -0.28 1.16
C ARG A 146 -17.25 -1.41 1.59
N ASP A 147 -17.78 -1.29 2.80
CA ASP A 147 -18.78 -2.21 3.34
C ASP A 147 -18.38 -3.68 3.29
N LYS A 148 -17.09 -3.97 3.59
CA LYS A 148 -16.52 -5.33 3.50
C LYS A 148 -15.33 -5.56 4.44
N ASP A 149 -15.04 -6.83 4.67
CA ASP A 149 -13.83 -7.29 5.35
C ASP A 149 -12.72 -7.52 4.32
N VAL A 150 -11.51 -7.16 4.68
CA VAL A 150 -10.31 -7.28 3.84
C VAL A 150 -9.20 -7.98 4.62
N PHE A 151 -8.53 -8.93 3.97
CA PHE A 151 -7.29 -9.51 4.49
C PHE A 151 -6.10 -8.69 4.01
N ILE A 152 -5.36 -8.09 4.94
CA ILE A 152 -4.16 -7.32 4.65
C ILE A 152 -2.95 -8.20 4.94
N PRO A 153 -2.24 -8.67 3.90
CA PRO A 153 -1.08 -9.54 4.09
C PRO A 153 0.12 -8.77 4.64
N THR A 154 0.90 -9.44 5.49
CA THR A 154 2.16 -8.94 6.03
C THR A 154 3.38 -9.60 5.37
N ASN A 155 3.16 -10.66 4.59
CA ASN A 155 4.20 -11.33 3.80
C ASN A 155 3.81 -11.45 2.33
N ALA A 156 4.82 -11.68 1.47
CA ALA A 156 4.64 -11.77 0.02
C ALA A 156 3.78 -12.98 -0.40
N GLU A 157 3.85 -14.07 0.35
CA GLU A 157 3.09 -15.31 0.15
C GLU A 157 1.62 -15.17 0.55
N ARG A 158 1.24 -14.04 1.20
CA ARG A 158 -0.11 -13.74 1.68
C ARG A 158 -0.69 -14.79 2.63
N THR A 159 0.18 -15.50 3.36
CA THR A 159 -0.19 -16.53 4.35
C THR A 159 -0.32 -15.96 5.75
N GLU A 160 0.32 -14.83 6.00
CA GLU A 160 0.25 -14.08 7.26
C GLU A 160 -0.32 -12.69 7.01
N GLY A 161 -1.09 -12.19 7.96
CA GLY A 161 -1.73 -10.88 7.84
C GLY A 161 -2.84 -10.69 8.86
N LYS A 162 -3.53 -9.57 8.74
CA LYS A 162 -4.67 -9.21 9.58
C LYS A 162 -5.95 -9.10 8.77
N TRP A 163 -7.08 -9.45 9.38
CA TRP A 163 -8.38 -9.09 8.86
C TRP A 163 -8.80 -7.73 9.44
N VAL A 164 -9.24 -6.84 8.59
CA VAL A 164 -9.80 -5.54 8.95
C VAL A 164 -11.15 -5.35 8.29
N ARG A 165 -11.92 -4.37 8.75
CA ARG A 165 -13.23 -4.03 8.19
C ARG A 165 -13.23 -2.59 7.71
N TYR A 166 -13.82 -2.35 6.53
CA TYR A 166 -14.10 -1.01 6.02
C TYR A 166 -15.61 -0.77 6.00
N ASP A 167 -16.03 0.40 6.48
CA ASP A 167 -17.43 0.81 6.49
C ASP A 167 -17.95 1.23 5.11
N ALA A 168 -19.19 1.69 5.03
CA ALA A 168 -19.81 2.15 3.79
C ALA A 168 -19.14 3.40 3.19
N ASN A 169 -18.36 4.14 3.97
CA ASN A 169 -17.58 5.30 3.50
C ASN A 169 -16.16 4.91 3.11
N GLY A 170 -15.73 3.68 3.39
CA GLY A 170 -14.39 3.18 3.15
C GLY A 170 -13.41 3.49 4.28
N TYR A 171 -13.92 3.84 5.46
CA TYR A 171 -13.09 4.06 6.65
C TYR A 171 -12.86 2.74 7.40
N MET A 172 -11.67 2.57 7.95
CA MET A 172 -11.35 1.41 8.76
C MET A 172 -12.14 1.42 10.06
N VAL A 173 -12.93 0.37 10.29
CA VAL A 173 -13.72 0.19 11.50
C VAL A 173 -12.81 -0.18 12.67
N LYS A 174 -13.08 0.41 13.84
CA LYS A 174 -12.34 0.16 15.09
C LYS A 174 -13.33 0.01 16.24
N GLY A 175 -12.96 -0.82 17.22
CA GLY A 175 -13.81 -1.09 18.38
C GLY A 175 -14.90 -2.11 18.11
N GLU A 176 -16.00 -2.01 18.87
CA GLU A 176 -17.16 -2.88 18.69
C GLU A 176 -17.91 -2.57 17.41
N ASP A 177 -18.26 -3.60 16.65
CA ASP A 177 -19.08 -3.47 15.45
C ASP A 177 -20.08 -4.62 15.34
N TYR A 178 -21.34 -4.28 15.05
CA TYR A 178 -22.40 -5.26 14.83
C TYR A 178 -22.68 -5.43 13.35
N ARG A 179 -22.33 -6.60 12.80
CA ARG A 179 -22.48 -6.88 11.38
C ARG A 179 -22.73 -8.36 11.13
N TYR A 180 -23.38 -8.69 10.03
CA TYR A 180 -23.70 -10.07 9.63
C TYR A 180 -24.45 -10.86 10.73
N GLY A 181 -25.23 -10.16 11.59
CA GLY A 181 -26.00 -10.77 12.66
C GLY A 181 -25.22 -11.07 13.93
N GLY A 182 -24.02 -10.54 14.10
CA GLY A 182 -23.20 -10.75 15.31
C GLY A 182 -22.27 -9.58 15.62
N TRP A 183 -21.70 -9.65 16.80
CA TRP A 183 -20.76 -8.67 17.32
C TRP A 183 -19.33 -9.08 16.98
N TYR A 184 -18.48 -8.09 16.68
CA TYR A 184 -17.05 -8.19 16.39
C TYR A 184 -16.30 -7.15 17.20
N TRP A 185 -15.01 -7.37 17.37
CA TRP A 185 -14.10 -6.37 17.91
C TRP A 185 -12.94 -6.17 16.97
N LEU A 186 -12.70 -4.91 16.59
CA LEU A 186 -11.57 -4.49 15.78
C LEU A 186 -10.63 -3.68 16.68
N ASP A 187 -9.35 -3.98 16.64
CA ASP A 187 -8.34 -3.28 17.44
C ASP A 187 -8.41 -1.75 17.23
N LEU A 188 -8.37 -1.01 18.34
CA LEU A 188 -8.55 0.44 18.30
C LEU A 188 -7.44 1.19 17.57
N THR A 189 -6.27 0.58 17.41
CA THR A 189 -5.10 1.17 16.75
C THR A 189 -4.93 0.62 15.35
N THR A 190 -4.92 -0.69 15.20
CA THR A 190 -4.57 -1.39 13.96
C THR A 190 -5.76 -1.79 13.10
N GLY A 191 -6.99 -1.73 13.66
CA GLY A 191 -8.21 -2.23 13.02
C GLY A 191 -8.26 -3.74 12.86
N GLU A 192 -7.31 -4.48 13.44
CA GLU A 192 -7.27 -5.94 13.34
C GLU A 192 -8.46 -6.59 14.03
N MET A 193 -9.16 -7.48 13.34
CA MET A 193 -10.29 -8.24 13.85
C MET A 193 -9.82 -9.29 14.85
N TYR A 194 -10.33 -9.22 16.07
CA TYR A 194 -10.00 -10.16 17.13
C TYR A 194 -10.59 -11.55 16.86
N LYS A 195 -9.80 -12.56 17.24
CA LYS A 195 -10.16 -13.98 17.12
C LYS A 195 -9.66 -14.76 18.33
N GLY A 196 -10.41 -15.78 18.72
CA GLY A 196 -10.10 -16.57 19.91
C GLY A 196 -10.51 -15.89 21.21
N PHE A 197 -9.98 -16.42 22.32
CA PHE A 197 -10.20 -15.85 23.64
C PHE A 197 -9.52 -14.49 23.78
N THR A 198 -10.28 -13.50 24.20
CA THR A 198 -9.80 -12.12 24.31
C THR A 198 -10.35 -11.48 25.58
N ASN A 199 -9.51 -10.70 26.26
CA ASN A 199 -9.95 -9.86 27.37
C ASN A 199 -10.15 -8.43 26.88
N ILE A 200 -11.40 -7.98 26.80
CA ILE A 200 -11.76 -6.62 26.43
C ILE A 200 -11.70 -5.74 27.67
N GLN A 201 -10.83 -4.73 27.63
CA GLN A 201 -10.75 -3.75 28.70
C GLN A 201 -11.95 -2.79 28.61
N GLU A 202 -12.69 -2.68 29.70
CA GLU A 202 -13.86 -1.81 29.80
C GLU A 202 -13.60 -0.72 30.84
N GLN A 203 -14.07 0.50 30.56
CA GLN A 203 -13.97 1.60 31.51
C GLN A 203 -14.75 1.26 32.80
N GLY A 204 -14.06 1.30 33.95
CA GLY A 204 -14.65 1.00 35.25
C GLY A 204 -14.64 -0.50 35.61
N ASN A 205 -14.12 -1.37 34.77
CA ASN A 205 -13.92 -2.79 35.05
C ASN A 205 -12.42 -3.12 34.88
N PRO A 206 -11.60 -3.08 35.95
CA PRO A 206 -10.16 -3.33 35.86
C PRO A 206 -9.78 -4.75 35.42
N ASP A 207 -10.70 -5.70 35.64
CA ASP A 207 -10.49 -7.11 35.26
C ASP A 207 -10.87 -7.37 33.79
N GLY A 208 -11.51 -6.37 33.14
CA GLY A 208 -12.04 -6.50 31.79
C GLY A 208 -13.18 -7.53 31.68
N LYS A 209 -13.55 -7.87 30.45
CA LYS A 209 -14.43 -9.01 30.19
C LYS A 209 -13.73 -10.00 29.26
N TRP A 210 -13.68 -11.27 29.66
CA TRP A 210 -13.29 -12.34 28.79
C TRP A 210 -14.43 -12.68 27.84
N VAL A 211 -14.12 -12.74 26.54
CA VAL A 211 -15.03 -13.10 25.46
C VAL A 211 -14.32 -14.08 24.51
N TYR A 212 -15.08 -14.71 23.65
CA TYR A 212 -14.51 -15.52 22.57
C TYR A 212 -15.03 -15.06 21.22
N TYR A 213 -14.13 -14.80 20.31
CA TYR A 213 -14.44 -14.53 18.90
C TYR A 213 -14.10 -15.78 18.08
N ASP A 214 -15.04 -16.23 17.26
CA ASP A 214 -14.83 -17.37 16.38
C ASP A 214 -13.56 -17.21 15.54
N THR A 215 -12.73 -18.23 15.49
CA THR A 215 -11.41 -18.13 14.86
C THR A 215 -11.46 -18.03 13.34
N ILE A 216 -12.59 -18.39 12.72
CA ILE A 216 -12.81 -18.30 11.28
C ILE A 216 -13.51 -16.99 10.96
N THR A 217 -14.68 -16.75 11.55
CA THR A 217 -15.56 -15.62 11.20
C THR A 217 -15.24 -14.33 11.96
N GLY A 218 -14.60 -14.42 13.14
CA GLY A 218 -14.39 -13.29 14.06
C GLY A 218 -15.66 -12.89 14.85
N GLN A 219 -16.76 -13.64 14.74
CA GLN A 219 -18.00 -13.32 15.43
C GLN A 219 -17.93 -13.69 16.91
N MET A 220 -18.42 -12.80 17.79
CA MET A 220 -18.49 -13.05 19.24
C MET A 220 -19.46 -14.18 19.55
N HIS A 221 -19.04 -15.08 20.42
CA HIS A 221 -19.90 -16.15 20.94
C HIS A 221 -20.82 -15.65 22.07
N HIS A 222 -22.04 -16.18 22.06
CA HIS A 222 -23.05 -16.06 23.09
C HIS A 222 -23.62 -17.42 23.43
N GLY A 223 -24.09 -17.59 24.68
CA GLY A 223 -24.62 -18.85 25.12
C GLY A 223 -23.59 -19.94 25.32
N GLU A 224 -24.02 -21.20 25.18
CA GLU A 224 -23.20 -22.37 25.40
C GLU A 224 -22.37 -22.69 24.15
N SER A 225 -21.07 -22.89 24.32
CA SER A 225 -20.14 -23.13 23.22
C SER A 225 -19.11 -24.18 23.58
N CYS A 226 -18.87 -25.14 22.69
CA CYS A 226 -17.79 -26.09 22.80
C CYS A 226 -16.59 -25.63 22.00
N ILE A 227 -15.48 -25.29 22.64
CA ILE A 227 -14.26 -24.78 22.07
C ILE A 227 -13.11 -25.72 22.49
N ASP A 228 -12.42 -26.28 21.51
CA ASP A 228 -11.32 -27.24 21.73
C ASP A 228 -11.66 -28.38 22.68
N GLY A 229 -12.93 -28.86 22.63
CA GLY A 229 -13.43 -29.96 23.44
C GLY A 229 -13.88 -29.57 24.86
N ASN A 230 -13.77 -28.33 25.26
CA ASN A 230 -14.25 -27.79 26.53
C ASN A 230 -15.53 -26.98 26.33
N TRP A 231 -16.42 -27.08 27.33
CA TRP A 231 -17.68 -26.33 27.31
C TRP A 231 -17.55 -25.05 28.12
N TYR A 232 -17.95 -23.93 27.47
CA TYR A 232 -18.01 -22.57 28.04
C TYR A 232 -19.41 -22.03 27.95
N TYR A 233 -19.71 -21.06 28.80
CA TYR A 233 -20.91 -20.26 28.65
C TYR A 233 -20.56 -18.79 28.58
N PHE A 234 -21.06 -18.16 27.56
CA PHE A 234 -20.93 -16.72 27.34
C PHE A 234 -22.30 -16.07 27.57
N ASP A 235 -22.35 -15.03 28.36
CA ASP A 235 -23.60 -14.32 28.65
C ASP A 235 -24.34 -13.96 27.35
N ASP A 236 -25.64 -14.23 27.33
CA ASP A 236 -26.46 -14.14 26.11
C ASP A 236 -26.54 -12.72 25.53
N TYR A 237 -26.28 -11.70 26.34
CA TYR A 237 -26.38 -10.29 25.93
C TYR A 237 -25.00 -9.63 25.74
N THR A 238 -24.08 -9.88 26.66
CA THR A 238 -22.79 -9.18 26.71
C THR A 238 -21.65 -9.99 26.08
N GLY A 239 -21.85 -11.29 25.85
CA GLY A 239 -20.79 -12.20 25.40
C GLY A 239 -19.71 -12.45 26.46
N LYS A 240 -19.90 -11.96 27.71
CA LYS A 240 -18.92 -12.17 28.78
C LYS A 240 -18.88 -13.64 29.19
N MET A 241 -17.67 -14.21 29.24
CA MET A 241 -17.46 -15.57 29.73
C MET A 241 -17.83 -15.68 31.20
N VAL A 242 -18.60 -16.70 31.53
CA VAL A 242 -19.07 -16.98 32.89
C VAL A 242 -18.04 -17.83 33.65
N HIS A 243 -17.83 -17.47 34.92
CA HIS A 243 -16.96 -18.16 35.85
C HIS A 243 -17.71 -18.47 37.14
N GLY A 244 -17.38 -19.60 37.80
CA GLY A 244 -17.99 -19.99 39.06
C GLY A 244 -19.41 -20.51 38.92
N GLU A 245 -20.22 -20.31 39.94
CA GLU A 245 -21.62 -20.75 39.95
C GLU A 245 -22.51 -19.86 39.11
N TYR A 246 -23.32 -20.48 38.27
CA TYR A 246 -24.23 -19.79 37.38
C TYR A 246 -25.56 -20.52 37.26
N GLN A 247 -26.67 -19.81 37.48
CA GLN A 247 -28.01 -20.35 37.35
C GLN A 247 -28.62 -20.07 35.98
N ARG A 248 -29.02 -21.11 35.25
CA ARG A 248 -29.68 -21.02 33.97
C ARG A 248 -30.86 -22.00 33.87
N ASN A 249 -31.99 -21.52 33.42
CA ASN A 249 -33.20 -22.35 33.23
C ASN A 249 -33.59 -23.18 34.47
N GLY A 250 -33.40 -22.63 35.66
CA GLY A 250 -33.69 -23.31 36.91
C GLY A 250 -32.65 -24.32 37.41
N ASN A 251 -31.58 -24.56 36.64
CA ASN A 251 -30.48 -25.43 37.01
C ASN A 251 -29.24 -24.62 37.39
N TRP A 252 -28.45 -25.18 38.31
CA TRP A 252 -27.15 -24.66 38.68
C TRP A 252 -26.04 -25.34 37.87
N TYR A 253 -25.11 -24.52 37.36
CA TYR A 253 -23.90 -24.97 36.66
C TYR A 253 -22.69 -24.36 37.37
N TYR A 254 -21.58 -25.04 37.27
CA TYR A 254 -20.31 -24.51 37.75
C TYR A 254 -19.32 -24.47 36.58
N TYR A 255 -18.82 -23.31 36.31
CA TYR A 255 -17.77 -23.03 35.34
C TYR A 255 -16.47 -22.82 36.09
N ASP A 256 -15.34 -23.27 35.54
CA ASP A 256 -14.06 -23.11 36.21
C ASP A 256 -13.80 -21.63 36.55
N SER A 257 -13.33 -21.35 37.77
CA SER A 257 -13.18 -19.98 38.24
C SER A 257 -12.04 -19.20 37.56
N VAL A 258 -11.15 -19.90 36.83
CA VAL A 258 -10.00 -19.32 36.14
C VAL A 258 -10.15 -19.40 34.62
N THR A 259 -10.59 -20.54 34.12
CA THR A 259 -10.65 -20.82 32.69
C THR A 259 -12.03 -20.64 32.05
N GLY A 260 -13.11 -20.59 32.86
CA GLY A 260 -14.49 -20.46 32.44
C GLY A 260 -15.23 -21.80 32.24
#